data_fe97825f1177686a76fd7106f4a0c1a4
#
_entry.id   fe97825f1177686a76fd7106f4a0c1a4
#
_cell.length_a   1.000
_cell.length_b   1.000
_cell.length_c   1.000
_cell.angle_alpha   90.00
_cell.angle_beta   90.00
_cell.angle_gamma   90.00
#
_symmetry.space_group_name_H-M   'P 1'
#
loop_
_entity.id
_entity.type
_entity.pdbx_description
1 polymer ?
#
loop_
_entity_poly.entity_id
_entity_poly.type
_entity_poly.pdbx_seq_one_letter_code
_entity_poly.pdbx_strand_id
1 'polypeptide(L)'
;MAQQGRGPVVSRRRRLIGPAAGAFAIVAIAGALVSGNGRYTHLAIFLLLSAFAALVVLAAETLRQAVSGAGQRPVSRVGDEAGSGPSDWEHVLAVSLLLFLALGLATRPGEHLQGPYYRVALALVSLVLGGGVWAAFLRRRSRPAVWRAVFVAGVMAGFGLRIWMLRVSPAPVIDVFVEFQESAQHLLAGLNPYTVPVSDVYRGTQDYGYRLLGYAYLPANLYLQTVAYALAGDFRYACIAAEAIVAFALYRVAGPGRRVAMLAVLLFLFHPRGLFVIEQGWTEPFIAGAFALFLWLRARRPESLGAAAAYGYMLSLKQYLVYFVLHLFMVERRAKALAVAAVTAVVTCVPFLIWDPSSFLTYAVKFQLETPFRPDGLTIVSLFYRLFGFTAGKWLAGLVGLAVALYTYRRFLPLGLLGYLFAVTLTTFSIFLFGSQAFCNYYYLVSVLCLFLFAVHTTT
;
A
#
# COMPACT_ATOMS: atom_id res chain seq x y z
N MET A 1 -5.32 47.66 -34.14
CA MET A 1 -6.34 46.88 -33.41
C MET A 1 -5.85 45.46 -33.34
N ALA A 2 -5.26 45.04 -32.20
CA ALA A 2 -4.72 43.73 -31.97
C ALA A 2 -5.82 42.88 -31.26
N GLN A 3 -6.32 41.85 -31.92
CA GLN A 3 -7.16 40.84 -31.29
C GLN A 3 -6.30 40.00 -30.36
N GLN A 4 -6.39 40.23 -29.06
CA GLN A 4 -5.90 39.31 -28.03
C GLN A 4 -6.78 38.03 -28.07
N GLY A 5 -6.18 36.94 -28.58
CA GLY A 5 -6.76 35.59 -28.55
C GLY A 5 -7.01 35.15 -27.12
N ARG A 6 -8.26 35.13 -26.67
CA ARG A 6 -8.69 34.47 -25.46
C ARG A 6 -8.51 32.97 -25.63
N GLY A 7 -7.45 32.41 -25.08
CA GLY A 7 -7.32 30.95 -24.94
C GLY A 7 -8.52 30.36 -24.21
N PRO A 8 -8.93 29.11 -24.51
CA PRO A 8 -10.12 28.49 -23.95
C PRO A 8 -10.04 28.49 -22.42
N VAL A 9 -10.97 29.17 -21.75
CA VAL A 9 -11.16 29.14 -20.30
C VAL A 9 -11.60 27.72 -19.92
N VAL A 10 -10.64 26.86 -19.60
CA VAL A 10 -10.93 25.57 -18.98
C VAL A 10 -11.65 25.85 -17.67
N SER A 11 -12.96 25.52 -17.61
CA SER A 11 -13.77 25.84 -16.44
C SER A 11 -13.16 25.26 -15.17
N ARG A 12 -13.17 26.03 -14.06
CA ARG A 12 -12.66 25.62 -12.74
C ARG A 12 -13.20 24.25 -12.30
N ARG A 13 -14.43 23.90 -12.70
CA ARG A 13 -15.03 22.58 -12.45
C ARG A 13 -14.24 21.41 -13.05
N ARG A 14 -13.70 21.54 -14.26
CA ARG A 14 -12.90 20.46 -14.88
C ARG A 14 -11.55 20.24 -14.20
N ARG A 15 -10.98 21.25 -13.54
CA ARG A 15 -9.69 21.11 -12.82
C ARG A 15 -9.81 20.33 -11.52
N LEU A 16 -10.99 20.24 -10.92
CA LEU A 16 -11.24 19.56 -9.63
C LEU A 16 -11.55 18.07 -9.78
N ILE A 17 -11.88 17.57 -10.97
CA ILE A 17 -12.30 16.17 -11.16
C ILE A 17 -11.19 15.19 -10.74
N GLY A 18 -9.95 15.40 -11.18
CA GLY A 18 -8.83 14.52 -10.86
C GLY A 18 -8.53 14.44 -9.36
N PRO A 19 -8.26 15.59 -8.69
CA PRO A 19 -8.04 15.62 -7.25
C PRO A 19 -9.19 15.02 -6.44
N ALA A 20 -10.44 15.35 -6.80
CA ALA A 20 -11.62 14.85 -6.11
C ALA A 20 -11.80 13.33 -6.26
N ALA A 21 -11.58 12.78 -7.47
CA ALA A 21 -11.64 11.35 -7.72
C ALA A 21 -10.55 10.59 -6.95
N GLY A 22 -9.32 11.13 -6.92
CA GLY A 22 -8.22 10.54 -6.16
C GLY A 22 -8.50 10.49 -4.66
N ALA A 23 -8.93 11.62 -4.08
CA ALA A 23 -9.27 11.68 -2.66
C ALA A 23 -10.46 10.78 -2.30
N PHE A 24 -11.50 10.79 -3.14
CA PHE A 24 -12.62 9.89 -2.94
C PHE A 24 -12.17 8.43 -2.92
N ALA A 25 -11.27 8.03 -3.84
CA ALA A 25 -10.79 6.65 -3.91
C ALA A 25 -10.12 6.22 -2.60
N ILE A 26 -9.16 6.98 -2.05
CA ILE A 26 -8.47 6.59 -0.82
C ILE A 26 -9.39 6.62 0.41
N VAL A 27 -10.32 7.59 0.48
CA VAL A 27 -11.29 7.65 1.59
C VAL A 27 -12.30 6.51 1.51
N ALA A 28 -12.76 6.16 0.31
CA ALA A 28 -13.66 5.03 0.11
C ALA A 28 -12.98 3.68 0.43
N ILE A 29 -11.71 3.48 0.05
CA ILE A 29 -10.95 2.30 0.47
C ILE A 29 -10.86 2.26 2.00
N ALA A 30 -10.45 3.35 2.65
CA ALA A 30 -10.34 3.42 4.11
C ALA A 30 -11.69 3.13 4.79
N GLY A 31 -12.79 3.71 4.30
CA GLY A 31 -14.15 3.45 4.78
C GLY A 31 -14.58 1.99 4.62
N ALA A 32 -14.22 1.35 3.50
CA ALA A 32 -14.47 -0.07 3.27
C ALA A 32 -13.76 -0.95 4.32
N LEU A 33 -12.50 -0.65 4.59
CA LEU A 33 -11.69 -1.41 5.55
C LEU A 33 -12.17 -1.23 7.00
N VAL A 34 -12.80 -0.10 7.28
CA VAL A 34 -13.36 0.23 8.59
C VAL A 34 -14.71 -0.43 8.79
N SER A 35 -15.60 -0.44 7.78
CA SER A 35 -17.01 -0.83 7.91
C SER A 35 -17.22 -2.29 8.32
N GLY A 36 -16.31 -3.20 8.00
CA GLY A 36 -16.39 -4.63 8.31
C GLY A 36 -15.19 -5.15 9.09
N ASN A 37 -14.43 -4.28 9.73
CA ASN A 37 -13.16 -4.63 10.38
C ASN A 37 -12.20 -5.39 9.45
N GLY A 38 -12.20 -5.00 8.16
CA GLY A 38 -11.39 -5.65 7.12
C GLY A 38 -11.96 -6.94 6.55
N ARG A 39 -13.20 -7.29 6.91
CA ARG A 39 -13.98 -8.44 6.40
C ARG A 39 -15.15 -7.97 5.55
N TYR A 40 -15.77 -8.90 4.84
CA TYR A 40 -16.90 -8.64 3.96
C TYR A 40 -18.07 -7.93 4.66
N THR A 41 -18.50 -6.82 4.08
CA THR A 41 -19.84 -6.22 4.24
C THR A 41 -20.30 -5.72 2.87
N HIS A 42 -21.62 -5.61 2.64
CA HIS A 42 -22.12 -5.01 1.40
C HIS A 42 -21.65 -3.59 1.21
N LEU A 43 -21.59 -2.81 2.30
CA LEU A 43 -21.05 -1.44 2.28
C LEU A 43 -19.57 -1.41 1.88
N ALA A 44 -18.75 -2.33 2.41
CA ALA A 44 -17.33 -2.41 2.06
C ALA A 44 -17.13 -2.67 0.56
N ILE A 45 -17.87 -3.64 -0.01
CA ILE A 45 -17.77 -3.95 -1.43
C ILE A 45 -18.25 -2.76 -2.28
N PHE A 46 -19.36 -2.12 -1.91
CA PHE A 46 -19.84 -0.91 -2.60
C PHE A 46 -18.79 0.20 -2.59
N LEU A 47 -18.16 0.46 -1.45
CA LEU A 47 -17.10 1.47 -1.33
C LEU A 47 -15.85 1.11 -2.16
N LEU A 48 -15.44 -0.18 -2.19
CA LEU A 48 -14.30 -0.62 -3.01
C LEU A 48 -14.59 -0.49 -4.50
N LEU A 49 -15.80 -0.86 -4.96
CA LEU A 49 -16.20 -0.67 -6.36
C LEU A 49 -16.24 0.81 -6.73
N SER A 50 -16.76 1.66 -5.83
CA SER A 50 -16.79 3.12 -6.03
C SER A 50 -15.37 3.70 -6.08
N ALA A 51 -14.46 3.23 -5.23
CA ALA A 51 -13.06 3.62 -5.24
C ALA A 51 -12.35 3.21 -6.54
N PHE A 52 -12.60 2.00 -7.01
CA PHE A 52 -12.05 1.51 -8.27
C PHE A 52 -12.55 2.35 -9.45
N ALA A 53 -13.86 2.63 -9.51
CA ALA A 53 -14.45 3.51 -10.53
C ALA A 53 -13.82 4.91 -10.49
N ALA A 54 -13.61 5.48 -9.33
CA ALA A 54 -12.97 6.80 -9.18
C ALA A 54 -11.51 6.79 -9.69
N LEU A 55 -10.75 5.72 -9.44
CA LEU A 55 -9.40 5.57 -10.01
C LEU A 55 -9.41 5.44 -11.54
N VAL A 56 -10.39 4.75 -12.09
CA VAL A 56 -10.58 4.66 -13.55
C VAL A 56 -10.92 6.05 -14.14
N VAL A 57 -11.75 6.84 -13.46
CA VAL A 57 -12.05 8.22 -13.87
C VAL A 57 -10.80 9.09 -13.84
N LEU A 58 -10.01 9.02 -12.76
CA LEU A 58 -8.74 9.73 -12.66
C LEU A 58 -7.78 9.34 -13.80
N ALA A 59 -7.66 8.04 -14.07
CA ALA A 59 -6.81 7.51 -15.13
C ALA A 59 -7.26 7.99 -16.53
N ALA A 60 -8.57 7.96 -16.80
CA ALA A 60 -9.12 8.43 -18.06
C ALA A 60 -8.92 9.93 -18.27
N GLU A 61 -9.08 10.74 -17.22
CA GLU A 61 -8.84 12.18 -17.27
C GLU A 61 -7.36 12.49 -17.54
N THR A 62 -6.45 11.79 -16.86
CA THR A 62 -4.99 11.93 -17.07
C THR A 62 -4.61 11.59 -18.52
N LEU A 63 -5.16 10.51 -19.07
CA LEU A 63 -4.92 10.14 -20.47
C LEU A 63 -5.46 11.19 -21.46
N ARG A 64 -6.64 11.75 -21.21
CA ARG A 64 -7.21 12.82 -22.05
C ARG A 64 -6.33 14.06 -22.04
N GLN A 65 -5.84 14.46 -20.86
CA GLN A 65 -4.95 15.62 -20.72
C GLN A 65 -3.62 15.40 -21.46
N ALA A 66 -3.05 14.20 -21.38
CA ALA A 66 -1.83 13.86 -22.11
C ALA A 66 -2.02 13.91 -23.65
N VAL A 67 -3.15 13.42 -24.15
CA VAL A 67 -3.47 13.42 -25.60
C VAL A 67 -3.77 14.83 -26.11
N SER A 68 -4.44 15.67 -25.32
CA SER A 68 -4.81 17.04 -25.71
C SER A 68 -3.65 18.04 -25.67
N GLY A 69 -2.46 17.63 -25.26
CA GLY A 69 -1.30 18.52 -25.07
C GLY A 69 -1.47 19.56 -23.94
N ALA A 70 -2.59 19.50 -23.22
CA ALA A 70 -2.90 20.44 -22.15
C ALA A 70 -2.04 20.22 -20.87
N GLY A 71 -1.27 19.11 -20.82
CA GLY A 71 -0.44 18.71 -19.69
C GLY A 71 0.97 19.28 -19.66
N GLN A 72 1.42 19.98 -20.72
CA GLN A 72 2.74 20.63 -20.72
C GLN A 72 2.66 21.98 -20.01
N ARG A 73 2.58 21.99 -18.69
CA ARG A 73 2.92 23.19 -17.93
C ARG A 73 4.44 23.22 -17.74
N PRO A 74 5.11 24.39 -17.98
CA PRO A 74 6.49 24.54 -17.54
C PRO A 74 6.53 24.30 -16.03
N VAL A 75 7.44 23.43 -15.59
CA VAL A 75 7.73 23.21 -14.17
C VAL A 75 8.03 24.57 -13.55
N SER A 76 7.07 25.13 -12.82
CA SER A 76 7.28 26.37 -12.07
C SER A 76 8.41 26.10 -11.08
N ARG A 77 9.46 26.95 -11.13
CA ARG A 77 10.59 26.85 -10.20
C ARG A 77 10.08 26.95 -8.77
N VAL A 78 10.65 26.12 -7.90
CA VAL A 78 10.31 25.96 -6.47
C VAL A 78 10.25 27.30 -5.66
N GLY A 79 10.54 28.45 -6.28
CA GLY A 79 10.56 29.76 -5.63
C GLY A 79 9.26 30.57 -5.69
N ASP A 80 8.32 30.24 -6.60
CA ASP A 80 7.17 31.12 -6.88
C ASP A 80 5.90 30.86 -6.03
N GLU A 81 5.92 29.85 -5.16
CA GLU A 81 4.72 29.44 -4.40
C GLU A 81 4.48 30.22 -3.08
N ALA A 82 5.33 31.15 -2.70
CA ALA A 82 5.24 31.83 -1.39
C ALA A 82 3.98 32.74 -1.21
N GLY A 83 3.20 32.98 -2.25
CA GLY A 83 2.02 33.84 -2.22
C GLY A 83 0.72 33.24 -2.76
N SER A 84 0.74 32.06 -3.38
CA SER A 84 -0.47 31.37 -3.85
C SER A 84 -1.16 30.61 -2.69
N GLY A 85 -2.50 30.70 -2.60
CA GLY A 85 -3.28 29.86 -1.67
C GLY A 85 -3.05 28.37 -1.95
N PRO A 86 -3.49 27.48 -1.01
CA PRO A 86 -3.30 26.03 -1.16
C PRO A 86 -3.86 25.54 -2.50
N SER A 87 -3.12 24.60 -3.16
CA SER A 87 -3.59 23.98 -4.38
C SER A 87 -4.83 23.10 -4.14
N ASP A 88 -5.57 22.78 -5.21
CA ASP A 88 -6.75 21.91 -5.10
C ASP A 88 -6.38 20.54 -4.48
N TRP A 89 -5.20 20.00 -4.81
CA TRP A 89 -4.68 18.77 -4.21
C TRP A 89 -4.38 18.90 -2.71
N GLU A 90 -3.81 20.02 -2.27
CA GLU A 90 -3.53 20.25 -0.84
C GLU A 90 -4.80 20.25 -0.01
N HIS A 91 -5.84 20.96 -0.48
CA HIS A 91 -7.13 20.96 0.19
C HIS A 91 -7.74 19.58 0.31
N VAL A 92 -7.77 18.86 -0.81
CA VAL A 92 -8.39 17.56 -0.89
C VAL A 92 -7.67 16.53 -0.01
N LEU A 93 -6.33 16.53 -0.01
CA LEU A 93 -5.53 15.65 0.83
C LEU A 93 -5.65 16.03 2.33
N ALA A 94 -5.73 17.33 2.67
CA ALA A 94 -5.94 17.75 4.05
C ALA A 94 -7.32 17.32 4.58
N VAL A 95 -8.38 17.46 3.78
CA VAL A 95 -9.72 16.95 4.12
C VAL A 95 -9.72 15.42 4.25
N SER A 96 -9.06 14.71 3.33
CA SER A 96 -8.91 13.25 3.41
C SER A 96 -8.21 12.83 4.69
N LEU A 97 -7.19 13.56 5.13
CA LEU A 97 -6.50 13.29 6.40
C LEU A 97 -7.42 13.48 7.61
N LEU A 98 -8.23 14.54 7.62
CA LEU A 98 -9.22 14.72 8.69
C LEU A 98 -10.25 13.58 8.73
N LEU A 99 -10.69 13.11 7.56
CA LEU A 99 -11.56 11.94 7.46
C LEU A 99 -10.85 10.66 7.93
N PHE A 100 -9.57 10.46 7.62
CA PHE A 100 -8.81 9.33 8.12
C PHE A 100 -8.70 9.34 9.65
N LEU A 101 -8.42 10.50 10.24
CA LEU A 101 -8.37 10.65 11.70
C LEU A 101 -9.74 10.34 12.32
N ALA A 102 -10.84 10.84 11.74
CA ALA A 102 -12.20 10.55 12.20
C ALA A 102 -12.56 9.06 12.08
N LEU A 103 -12.23 8.43 10.95
CA LEU A 103 -12.40 6.98 10.75
C LEU A 103 -11.56 6.17 11.73
N GLY A 104 -10.32 6.60 12.01
CA GLY A 104 -9.44 5.98 13.00
C GLY A 104 -10.02 6.02 14.42
N LEU A 105 -10.71 7.11 14.78
CA LEU A 105 -11.44 7.24 16.06
C LEU A 105 -12.66 6.32 16.14
N ALA A 106 -13.34 6.10 15.01
CA ALA A 106 -14.53 5.26 14.93
C ALA A 106 -14.20 3.74 14.93
N THR A 107 -12.92 3.35 14.85
CA THR A 107 -12.50 1.96 14.75
C THR A 107 -11.63 1.51 15.90
N ARG A 108 -11.50 0.18 16.03
CA ARG A 108 -10.50 -0.41 16.91
C ARG A 108 -9.14 -0.37 16.19
N PRO A 109 -8.11 0.26 16.76
CA PRO A 109 -6.78 0.32 16.15
C PRO A 109 -6.06 -1.04 16.13
N GLY A 110 -6.51 -2.01 16.96
CA GLY A 110 -6.06 -3.39 17.03
C GLY A 110 -7.12 -4.25 17.70
N GLU A 111 -7.00 -5.58 17.59
CA GLU A 111 -7.91 -6.56 18.18
C GLU A 111 -7.38 -7.14 19.51
N HIS A 112 -6.05 -7.17 19.68
CA HIS A 112 -5.37 -7.83 20.80
C HIS A 112 -4.75 -6.86 21.80
N LEU A 113 -5.27 -5.63 21.85
CA LEU A 113 -4.74 -4.56 22.72
C LEU A 113 -4.99 -4.83 24.19
N GLN A 114 -3.93 -4.74 24.99
CA GLN A 114 -3.97 -4.78 26.44
C GLN A 114 -4.21 -3.37 27.03
N GLY A 115 -5.30 -3.21 27.76
CA GLY A 115 -5.66 -1.98 28.45
C GLY A 115 -6.27 -0.88 27.54
N PRO A 116 -6.86 0.16 28.14
CA PRO A 116 -7.59 1.21 27.42
C PRO A 116 -6.70 2.37 26.95
N TYR A 117 -5.52 2.57 27.54
CA TYR A 117 -4.71 3.78 27.38
C TYR A 117 -4.28 4.06 25.95
N TYR A 118 -4.04 3.01 25.16
CA TYR A 118 -3.65 3.16 23.77
C TYR A 118 -4.75 3.86 22.93
N ARG A 119 -6.01 3.53 23.16
CA ARG A 119 -7.15 4.18 22.47
C ARG A 119 -7.29 5.64 22.87
N VAL A 120 -7.11 5.94 24.15
CA VAL A 120 -7.15 7.32 24.65
C VAL A 120 -6.03 8.14 24.02
N ALA A 121 -4.80 7.61 23.99
CA ALA A 121 -3.67 8.29 23.35
C ALA A 121 -3.90 8.51 21.85
N LEU A 122 -4.41 7.49 21.13
CA LEU A 122 -4.76 7.64 19.72
C LEU A 122 -5.81 8.73 19.52
N ALA A 123 -6.82 8.80 20.39
CA ALA A 123 -7.85 9.84 20.32
C ALA A 123 -7.24 11.25 20.54
N LEU A 124 -6.41 11.42 21.56
CA LEU A 124 -5.74 12.68 21.82
C LEU A 124 -4.83 13.11 20.66
N VAL A 125 -4.01 12.19 20.16
CA VAL A 125 -3.14 12.43 18.98
C VAL A 125 -3.98 12.82 17.78
N SER A 126 -5.08 12.13 17.51
CA SER A 126 -5.96 12.43 16.37
C SER A 126 -6.62 13.80 16.49
N LEU A 127 -7.09 14.19 17.68
CA LEU A 127 -7.68 15.50 17.93
C LEU A 127 -6.66 16.63 17.78
N VAL A 128 -5.49 16.48 18.38
CA VAL A 128 -4.41 17.48 18.31
C VAL A 128 -3.91 17.64 16.88
N LEU A 129 -3.66 16.50 16.20
CA LEU A 129 -3.22 16.51 14.80
C LEU A 129 -4.31 17.09 13.88
N GLY A 130 -5.58 16.73 14.09
CA GLY A 130 -6.70 17.27 13.33
C GLY A 130 -6.82 18.78 13.44
N GLY A 131 -6.72 19.33 14.65
CA GLY A 131 -6.66 20.77 14.89
C GLY A 131 -5.46 21.43 14.23
N GLY A 132 -4.29 20.78 14.31
CA GLY A 132 -3.07 21.23 13.64
C GLY A 132 -3.19 21.23 12.11
N VAL A 133 -3.76 20.18 11.52
CA VAL A 133 -4.01 20.07 10.07
C VAL A 133 -4.98 21.16 9.61
N TRP A 134 -6.08 21.37 10.34
CA TRP A 134 -7.01 22.45 10.04
C TRP A 134 -6.32 23.81 10.07
N ALA A 135 -5.55 24.10 11.11
CA ALA A 135 -4.84 25.37 11.26
C ALA A 135 -3.72 25.57 10.23
N ALA A 136 -2.99 24.49 9.89
CA ALA A 136 -1.81 24.56 9.03
C ALA A 136 -2.15 24.52 7.54
N PHE A 137 -3.10 23.67 7.12
CA PHE A 137 -3.32 23.34 5.71
C PHE A 137 -4.65 23.91 5.15
N LEU A 138 -5.67 24.11 5.99
CA LEU A 138 -6.98 24.62 5.54
C LEU A 138 -7.15 26.12 5.77
N ARG A 139 -6.43 26.71 6.71
CA ARG A 139 -6.44 28.16 6.92
C ARG A 139 -5.65 28.89 5.83
N ARG A 140 -6.24 29.91 5.20
CA ARG A 140 -5.66 30.65 4.06
C ARG A 140 -4.29 31.30 4.31
N ARG A 141 -3.93 31.60 5.57
CA ARG A 141 -2.67 32.29 5.96
C ARG A 141 -1.91 31.52 7.04
N SER A 142 -1.52 30.29 6.76
CA SER A 142 -0.66 29.55 7.69
C SER A 142 0.83 29.83 7.42
N ARG A 143 1.59 30.07 8.52
CA ARG A 143 3.05 30.26 8.43
C ARG A 143 3.75 28.95 8.10
N PRO A 144 4.85 28.96 7.28
CA PRO A 144 5.59 27.74 6.97
C PRO A 144 6.08 26.94 8.20
N ALA A 145 6.39 27.63 9.28
CA ALA A 145 6.81 27.00 10.53
C ALA A 145 5.68 26.14 11.15
N VAL A 146 4.42 26.56 11.04
CA VAL A 146 3.28 25.82 11.64
C VAL A 146 3.07 24.48 10.96
N TRP A 147 2.99 24.45 9.62
CA TRP A 147 2.76 23.18 8.94
C TRP A 147 3.97 22.23 8.98
N ARG A 148 5.22 22.77 9.09
CA ARG A 148 6.40 21.95 9.37
C ARG A 148 6.34 21.34 10.78
N ALA A 149 5.95 22.13 11.79
CA ALA A 149 5.80 21.63 13.15
C ALA A 149 4.71 20.56 13.26
N VAL A 150 3.54 20.77 12.62
CA VAL A 150 2.45 19.78 12.55
C VAL A 150 2.93 18.49 11.87
N PHE A 151 3.67 18.62 10.78
CA PHE A 151 4.25 17.48 10.06
C PHE A 151 5.21 16.68 10.95
N VAL A 152 6.20 17.33 11.55
CA VAL A 152 7.19 16.66 12.41
C VAL A 152 6.50 15.99 13.60
N ALA A 153 5.62 16.72 14.30
CA ALA A 153 4.86 16.16 15.42
C ALA A 153 4.00 14.96 14.99
N GLY A 154 3.34 15.04 13.83
CA GLY A 154 2.57 13.93 13.27
C GLY A 154 3.42 12.72 12.92
N VAL A 155 4.60 12.90 12.32
CA VAL A 155 5.54 11.80 12.03
C VAL A 155 6.01 11.13 13.33
N MET A 156 6.43 11.91 14.32
CA MET A 156 6.86 11.38 15.62
C MET A 156 5.74 10.62 16.33
N ALA A 157 4.53 11.18 16.37
CA ALA A 157 3.37 10.53 16.94
C ALA A 157 2.99 9.24 16.19
N GLY A 158 3.01 9.27 14.85
CA GLY A 158 2.68 8.12 14.01
C GLY A 158 3.61 6.93 14.24
N PHE A 159 4.93 7.15 14.32
CA PHE A 159 5.88 6.09 14.65
C PHE A 159 5.84 5.72 16.13
N GLY A 160 5.66 6.68 17.03
CA GLY A 160 5.49 6.42 18.46
C GLY A 160 4.31 5.49 18.74
N LEU A 161 3.15 5.70 18.08
CA LEU A 161 1.99 4.82 18.18
C LEU A 161 2.28 3.40 17.65
N ARG A 162 3.08 3.25 16.58
CA ARG A 162 3.47 1.94 16.04
C ARG A 162 4.35 1.16 17.00
N ILE A 163 5.37 1.80 17.56
CA ILE A 163 6.26 1.19 18.55
C ILE A 163 5.47 0.81 19.81
N TRP A 164 4.56 1.69 20.24
CA TRP A 164 3.71 1.40 21.39
C TRP A 164 2.71 0.28 21.12
N MET A 165 2.19 0.15 19.89
CA MET A 165 1.31 -0.95 19.47
C MET A 165 1.93 -2.32 19.77
N LEU A 166 3.24 -2.51 19.49
CA LEU A 166 3.92 -3.77 19.76
C LEU A 166 3.98 -4.09 21.27
N ARG A 167 4.06 -3.05 22.10
CA ARG A 167 4.11 -3.19 23.56
C ARG A 167 2.76 -3.53 24.19
N VAL A 168 1.66 -2.99 23.62
CA VAL A 168 0.30 -3.23 24.13
C VAL A 168 -0.39 -4.42 23.45
N SER A 169 0.20 -4.99 22.42
CA SER A 169 -0.24 -6.21 21.75
C SER A 169 0.98 -7.12 21.49
N PRO A 170 1.61 -7.68 22.57
CA PRO A 170 2.86 -8.42 22.43
C PRO A 170 2.71 -9.78 21.77
N ALA A 171 1.52 -10.41 21.85
CA ALA A 171 1.25 -11.74 21.32
C ALA A 171 -0.16 -11.80 20.71
N PRO A 172 -0.38 -11.17 19.55
CA PRO A 172 -1.68 -11.24 18.90
C PRO A 172 -2.03 -12.67 18.49
N VAL A 173 -3.30 -13.05 18.73
CA VAL A 173 -3.82 -14.40 18.45
C VAL A 173 -4.26 -14.46 16.99
N ILE A 174 -3.28 -14.57 16.09
CA ILE A 174 -3.50 -14.70 14.64
C ILE A 174 -2.42 -15.61 14.03
N ASP A 175 -2.83 -16.45 13.10
CA ASP A 175 -1.98 -17.45 12.43
C ASP A 175 -0.73 -16.84 11.78
N VAL A 176 -0.90 -15.75 11.04
CA VAL A 176 0.21 -15.06 10.35
C VAL A 176 1.28 -14.55 11.32
N PHE A 177 0.89 -13.99 12.48
CA PHE A 177 1.86 -13.55 13.48
C PHE A 177 2.65 -14.74 14.05
N VAL A 178 1.95 -15.82 14.41
CA VAL A 178 2.60 -17.01 14.98
C VAL A 178 3.50 -17.68 13.94
N GLU A 179 3.01 -17.83 12.69
CA GLU A 179 3.80 -18.37 11.59
C GLU A 179 5.13 -17.62 11.41
N PHE A 180 5.10 -16.30 11.39
CA PHE A 180 6.30 -15.50 11.15
C PHE A 180 7.25 -15.50 12.33
N GLN A 181 6.72 -15.44 13.54
CA GLN A 181 7.52 -15.46 14.76
C GLN A 181 8.23 -16.80 14.95
N GLU A 182 7.50 -17.91 14.81
CA GLU A 182 8.05 -19.25 14.93
C GLU A 182 9.00 -19.61 13.76
N SER A 183 8.66 -19.23 12.53
CA SER A 183 9.53 -19.47 11.38
C SER A 183 10.87 -18.73 11.48
N ALA A 184 10.86 -17.51 12.04
CA ALA A 184 12.10 -16.79 12.33
C ALA A 184 12.94 -17.52 13.39
N GLN A 185 12.31 -18.06 14.44
CA GLN A 185 12.97 -18.87 15.48
C GLN A 185 13.55 -20.15 14.88
N HIS A 186 12.77 -20.87 14.06
CA HIS A 186 13.25 -22.10 13.41
C HIS A 186 14.49 -21.83 12.55
N LEU A 187 14.47 -20.76 11.74
CA LEU A 187 15.61 -20.42 10.89
C LEU A 187 16.88 -20.10 11.71
N LEU A 188 16.72 -19.35 12.83
CA LEU A 188 17.82 -19.05 13.75
C LEU A 188 18.36 -20.30 14.46
N ALA A 189 17.50 -21.30 14.69
CA ALA A 189 17.88 -22.58 15.26
C ALA A 189 18.49 -23.55 14.21
N GLY A 190 18.67 -23.10 12.94
CA GLY A 190 19.19 -23.94 11.86
C GLY A 190 18.18 -24.95 11.30
N LEU A 191 16.89 -24.80 11.59
CA LEU A 191 15.81 -25.61 11.08
C LEU A 191 15.21 -24.98 9.82
N ASN A 192 14.82 -25.82 8.84
CA ASN A 192 14.15 -25.32 7.65
C ASN A 192 12.68 -24.99 7.95
N PRO A 193 12.27 -23.69 7.91
CA PRO A 193 10.90 -23.31 8.23
C PRO A 193 9.81 -23.90 7.32
N TYR A 194 10.19 -24.35 6.13
CA TYR A 194 9.26 -25.03 5.21
C TYR A 194 8.97 -26.47 5.59
N THR A 195 9.69 -27.05 6.55
CA THR A 195 9.51 -28.44 7.01
C THR A 195 8.99 -28.57 8.43
N VAL A 196 8.88 -27.45 9.16
CA VAL A 196 8.48 -27.43 10.56
C VAL A 196 7.07 -26.90 10.68
N PRO A 197 6.13 -27.67 11.29
CA PRO A 197 4.77 -27.19 11.53
C PRO A 197 4.74 -25.95 12.42
N VAL A 198 3.80 -25.05 12.10
CA VAL A 198 3.50 -23.86 12.89
C VAL A 198 2.41 -24.20 13.92
N SER A 199 2.48 -23.61 15.11
CA SER A 199 1.51 -23.81 16.19
C SER A 199 0.11 -23.38 15.75
N ASP A 200 -0.89 -24.23 16.03
CA ASP A 200 -2.29 -23.91 15.81
C ASP A 200 -2.79 -22.94 16.89
N VAL A 201 -2.71 -21.65 16.59
CA VAL A 201 -3.11 -20.57 17.49
C VAL A 201 -4.62 -20.59 17.80
N TYR A 202 -5.44 -21.15 16.92
CA TYR A 202 -6.87 -21.23 17.09
C TYR A 202 -7.35 -22.51 17.79
N ARG A 203 -6.45 -23.45 18.07
CA ARG A 203 -6.72 -24.71 18.79
C ARG A 203 -7.91 -25.48 18.22
N GLY A 204 -8.03 -25.52 16.91
CA GLY A 204 -9.15 -26.17 16.21
C GLY A 204 -10.49 -25.43 16.28
N THR A 205 -10.56 -24.24 16.91
CA THR A 205 -11.82 -23.48 17.02
C THR A 205 -12.19 -22.73 15.74
N GLN A 206 -11.23 -22.54 14.83
CA GLN A 206 -11.46 -21.92 13.53
C GLN A 206 -11.01 -22.89 12.43
N ASP A 207 -11.96 -23.42 11.70
CA ASP A 207 -11.68 -24.24 10.52
C ASP A 207 -11.63 -23.35 9.27
N TYR A 208 -10.41 -23.04 8.81
CA TYR A 208 -10.19 -22.36 7.53
C TYR A 208 -9.98 -23.33 6.37
N GLY A 209 -10.17 -24.63 6.60
CA GLY A 209 -9.95 -25.68 5.61
C GLY A 209 -8.46 -25.98 5.33
N TYR A 210 -7.54 -25.50 6.18
CA TYR A 210 -6.11 -25.81 6.08
C TYR A 210 -5.39 -25.70 7.43
N ARG A 211 -4.25 -26.38 7.53
CA ARG A 211 -3.28 -26.23 8.63
C ARG A 211 -1.94 -25.78 8.06
N LEU A 212 -1.25 -24.89 8.78
CA LEU A 212 0.09 -24.47 8.44
C LEU A 212 1.11 -25.51 8.95
N LEU A 213 1.54 -26.37 8.05
CA LEU A 213 2.55 -27.40 8.35
C LEU A 213 3.96 -26.96 7.90
N GLY A 214 4.13 -25.72 7.47
CA GLY A 214 5.36 -25.07 7.06
C GLY A 214 5.11 -23.62 6.67
N TYR A 215 6.18 -22.87 6.43
CA TYR A 215 6.13 -21.46 6.07
C TYR A 215 5.47 -21.25 4.70
N ALA A 216 4.35 -20.50 4.66
CA ALA A 216 3.49 -20.41 3.47
C ALA A 216 3.81 -19.23 2.53
N TYR A 217 4.92 -18.52 2.73
CA TYR A 217 5.29 -17.33 1.96
C TYR A 217 6.63 -17.51 1.24
N LEU A 218 6.97 -16.55 0.36
CA LEU A 218 8.28 -16.52 -0.29
C LEU A 218 9.37 -16.05 0.69
N PRO A 219 10.64 -16.47 0.51
CA PRO A 219 11.69 -16.35 1.52
C PRO A 219 12.13 -14.91 1.84
N ALA A 220 11.91 -13.95 0.94
CA ALA A 220 12.33 -12.57 1.18
C ALA A 220 11.67 -11.96 2.44
N ASN A 221 10.41 -12.36 2.76
CA ASN A 221 9.78 -11.97 4.03
C ASN A 221 10.53 -12.58 5.22
N LEU A 222 10.84 -13.87 5.14
CA LEU A 222 11.48 -14.62 6.23
C LEU A 222 12.83 -14.01 6.63
N TYR A 223 13.62 -13.55 5.67
CA TYR A 223 14.90 -12.89 5.97
C TYR A 223 14.71 -11.61 6.77
N LEU A 224 13.75 -10.74 6.38
CA LEU A 224 13.45 -9.51 7.12
C LEU A 224 12.92 -9.81 8.52
N GLN A 225 12.03 -10.79 8.63
CA GLN A 225 11.43 -11.23 9.88
C GLN A 225 12.49 -11.79 10.83
N THR A 226 13.37 -12.66 10.32
CA THR A 226 14.44 -13.29 11.12
C THR A 226 15.43 -12.26 11.66
N VAL A 227 15.85 -11.30 10.83
CA VAL A 227 16.76 -10.23 11.28
C VAL A 227 16.11 -9.39 12.38
N ALA A 228 14.86 -8.97 12.20
CA ALA A 228 14.16 -8.16 13.20
C ALA A 228 13.92 -8.95 14.50
N TYR A 229 13.53 -10.22 14.37
CA TYR A 229 13.37 -11.10 15.53
C TYR A 229 14.68 -11.27 16.30
N ALA A 230 15.78 -11.55 15.62
CA ALA A 230 17.10 -11.70 16.25
C ALA A 230 17.55 -10.44 16.99
N LEU A 231 17.22 -9.25 16.46
CA LEU A 231 17.63 -7.97 17.06
C LEU A 231 16.71 -7.49 18.19
N ALA A 232 15.40 -7.76 18.09
CA ALA A 232 14.40 -7.14 18.95
C ALA A 232 13.37 -8.11 19.58
N GLY A 233 13.44 -9.41 19.28
CA GLY A 233 12.50 -10.42 19.77
C GLY A 233 11.09 -10.37 19.15
N ASP A 234 10.84 -9.44 18.23
CA ASP A 234 9.57 -9.28 17.54
C ASP A 234 9.81 -8.87 16.07
N PHE A 235 9.39 -9.70 15.13
CA PHE A 235 9.60 -9.43 13.70
C PHE A 235 8.88 -8.18 13.21
N ARG A 236 7.83 -7.70 13.88
CA ARG A 236 7.05 -6.51 13.48
C ARG A 236 7.85 -5.21 13.50
N TYR A 237 9.02 -5.18 14.15
CA TYR A 237 9.94 -4.06 13.99
C TYR A 237 10.42 -3.91 12.55
N ALA A 238 10.54 -5.00 11.78
CA ALA A 238 10.81 -4.90 10.35
C ALA A 238 9.63 -4.26 9.58
N CYS A 239 8.37 -4.51 9.98
CA CYS A 239 7.22 -3.82 9.40
C CYS A 239 7.31 -2.31 9.62
N ILE A 240 7.66 -1.88 10.85
CA ILE A 240 7.83 -0.44 11.17
C ILE A 240 8.99 0.16 10.35
N ALA A 241 10.10 -0.54 10.20
CA ALA A 241 11.22 -0.10 9.36
C ALA A 241 10.81 0.03 7.88
N ALA A 242 10.04 -0.92 7.36
CA ALA A 242 9.51 -0.86 6.00
C ALA A 242 8.56 0.35 5.82
N GLU A 243 7.70 0.62 6.80
CA GLU A 243 6.84 1.81 6.78
C GLU A 243 7.64 3.13 6.89
N ALA A 244 8.76 3.14 7.58
CA ALA A 244 9.67 4.30 7.58
C ALA A 244 10.26 4.56 6.19
N ILE A 245 10.60 3.50 5.44
CA ILE A 245 11.02 3.60 4.04
C ILE A 245 9.89 4.17 3.18
N VAL A 246 8.63 3.72 3.36
CA VAL A 246 7.47 4.26 2.65
C VAL A 246 7.30 5.74 2.93
N ALA A 247 7.29 6.16 4.20
CA ALA A 247 7.14 7.56 4.60
C ALA A 247 8.25 8.45 4.02
N PHE A 248 9.49 7.98 4.10
CA PHE A 248 10.64 8.67 3.52
C PHE A 248 10.52 8.81 1.99
N ALA A 249 10.21 7.72 1.29
CA ALA A 249 10.09 7.71 -0.17
C ALA A 249 8.92 8.58 -0.65
N LEU A 250 7.75 8.53 0.01
CA LEU A 250 6.62 9.43 -0.29
C LEU A 250 7.05 10.89 -0.18
N TYR A 251 7.72 11.26 0.92
CA TYR A 251 8.21 12.62 1.11
C TYR A 251 9.18 13.06 0.00
N ARG A 252 10.09 12.15 -0.42
CA ARG A 252 11.11 12.44 -1.43
C ARG A 252 10.53 12.50 -2.85
N VAL A 253 9.60 11.62 -3.18
CA VAL A 253 8.98 11.52 -4.52
C VAL A 253 7.97 12.64 -4.75
N ALA A 254 7.19 13.02 -3.74
CA ALA A 254 6.23 14.12 -3.82
C ALA A 254 6.87 15.53 -3.80
N GLY A 255 8.17 15.61 -3.62
CA GLY A 255 8.95 16.85 -3.55
C GLY A 255 9.13 17.35 -2.10
N PRO A 256 10.38 17.27 -1.58
CA PRO A 256 10.69 17.67 -0.22
C PRO A 256 10.31 19.13 0.05
N GLY A 257 9.68 19.38 1.20
CA GLY A 257 9.25 20.72 1.60
C GLY A 257 7.88 21.15 1.06
N ARG A 258 7.30 20.44 0.11
CA ARG A 258 5.94 20.71 -0.39
C ARG A 258 4.89 20.21 0.59
N ARG A 259 3.80 20.94 0.69
CA ARG A 259 2.65 20.58 1.56
C ARG A 259 2.02 19.24 1.16
N VAL A 260 1.92 18.98 -0.14
CA VAL A 260 1.43 17.69 -0.67
C VAL A 260 2.27 16.52 -0.16
N ALA A 261 3.62 16.65 -0.14
CA ALA A 261 4.51 15.62 0.37
C ALA A 261 4.26 15.32 1.87
N MET A 262 4.08 16.38 2.66
CA MET A 262 3.79 16.24 4.09
C MET A 262 2.43 15.59 4.34
N LEU A 263 1.39 16.00 3.61
CA LEU A 263 0.05 15.44 3.69
C LEU A 263 0.03 13.97 3.25
N ALA A 264 0.73 13.61 2.17
CA ALA A 264 0.82 12.21 1.73
C ALA A 264 1.45 11.29 2.80
N VAL A 265 2.52 11.76 3.46
CA VAL A 265 3.15 11.02 4.58
C VAL A 265 2.19 10.90 5.77
N LEU A 266 1.50 11.99 6.14
CA LEU A 266 0.54 11.94 7.26
C LEU A 266 -0.66 11.04 6.93
N LEU A 267 -1.19 11.07 5.71
CA LEU A 267 -2.23 10.14 5.25
C LEU A 267 -1.78 8.68 5.35
N PHE A 268 -0.53 8.39 4.98
CA PHE A 268 0.04 7.07 5.13
C PHE A 268 0.13 6.66 6.61
N LEU A 269 0.73 7.49 7.46
CA LEU A 269 0.95 7.18 8.87
C LEU A 269 -0.35 7.10 9.68
N PHE A 270 -1.37 7.89 9.32
CA PHE A 270 -2.68 7.89 9.97
C PHE A 270 -3.76 7.21 9.14
N HIS A 271 -3.37 6.28 8.24
CA HIS A 271 -4.34 5.40 7.59
C HIS A 271 -5.14 4.65 8.67
N PRO A 272 -6.49 4.64 8.63
CA PRO A 272 -7.33 4.15 9.75
C PRO A 272 -7.06 2.70 10.17
N ARG A 273 -6.50 1.90 9.24
CA ARG A 273 -6.15 0.50 9.50
C ARG A 273 -4.63 0.23 9.50
N GLY A 274 -3.79 1.27 9.40
CA GLY A 274 -2.33 1.10 9.40
C GLY A 274 -1.81 0.45 10.68
N LEU A 275 -2.29 0.91 11.84
CA LEU A 275 -1.92 0.34 13.14
C LEU A 275 -2.39 -1.12 13.28
N PHE A 276 -3.57 -1.46 12.75
CA PHE A 276 -4.08 -2.82 12.72
C PHE A 276 -3.22 -3.74 11.84
N VAL A 277 -2.77 -3.27 10.70
CA VAL A 277 -1.86 -4.02 9.82
C VAL A 277 -0.55 -4.36 10.53
N ILE A 278 0.00 -3.41 11.31
CA ILE A 278 1.20 -3.63 12.13
C ILE A 278 0.93 -4.60 13.28
N GLU A 279 -0.19 -4.45 14.00
CA GLU A 279 -0.56 -5.39 15.08
C GLU A 279 -0.58 -6.82 14.58
N GLN A 280 -1.26 -7.06 13.46
CA GLN A 280 -1.43 -8.39 12.89
C GLN A 280 -0.14 -8.96 12.26
N GLY A 281 0.82 -8.11 11.95
CA GLY A 281 2.11 -8.54 11.39
C GLY A 281 2.06 -9.00 9.93
N TRP A 282 1.13 -8.47 9.13
CA TRP A 282 1.00 -8.86 7.72
C TRP A 282 2.17 -8.41 6.85
N THR A 283 2.32 -9.04 5.67
CA THR A 283 3.46 -8.86 4.75
C THR A 283 3.41 -7.57 3.92
N GLU A 284 2.25 -6.93 3.81
CA GLU A 284 2.06 -5.78 2.93
C GLU A 284 2.94 -4.57 3.26
N PRO A 285 3.33 -4.28 4.51
CA PRO A 285 4.35 -3.28 4.82
C PRO A 285 5.70 -3.57 4.13
N PHE A 286 6.14 -4.83 4.05
CA PHE A 286 7.40 -5.20 3.37
C PHE A 286 7.31 -4.94 1.87
N ILE A 287 6.18 -5.29 1.24
CA ILE A 287 5.92 -5.03 -0.18
C ILE A 287 5.92 -3.53 -0.45
N ALA A 288 5.20 -2.77 0.37
CA ALA A 288 5.14 -1.32 0.28
C ALA A 288 6.52 -0.67 0.46
N GLY A 289 7.32 -1.15 1.42
CA GLY A 289 8.69 -0.69 1.68
C GLY A 289 9.64 -0.96 0.51
N ALA A 290 9.63 -2.17 -0.04
CA ALA A 290 10.46 -2.52 -1.20
C ALA A 290 10.03 -1.74 -2.46
N PHE A 291 8.73 -1.57 -2.69
CA PHE A 291 8.18 -0.74 -3.76
C PHE A 291 8.60 0.73 -3.60
N ALA A 292 8.49 1.26 -2.39
CA ALA A 292 8.88 2.62 -2.05
C ALA A 292 10.39 2.86 -2.27
N LEU A 293 11.23 1.90 -1.85
CA LEU A 293 12.66 1.93 -2.07
C LEU A 293 13.00 1.94 -3.56
N PHE A 294 12.35 1.06 -4.35
CA PHE A 294 12.48 1.06 -5.81
C PHE A 294 12.15 2.43 -6.41
N LEU A 295 10.98 3.00 -6.07
CA LEU A 295 10.54 4.29 -6.60
C LEU A 295 11.51 5.43 -6.25
N TRP A 296 11.96 5.48 -5.01
CA TRP A 296 12.92 6.51 -4.56
C TRP A 296 14.26 6.39 -5.28
N LEU A 297 14.82 5.17 -5.36
CA LEU A 297 16.10 4.94 -6.05
C LEU A 297 16.00 5.27 -7.54
N ARG A 298 14.88 4.89 -8.16
CA ARG A 298 14.58 5.17 -9.56
C ARG A 298 14.45 6.68 -9.84
N ALA A 299 13.71 7.40 -8.97
CA ALA A 299 13.55 8.85 -9.09
C ALA A 299 14.88 9.60 -8.90
N ARG A 300 15.76 9.11 -8.00
CA ARG A 300 17.07 9.73 -7.74
C ARG A 300 18.09 9.46 -8.83
N ARG A 301 18.14 8.22 -9.32
CA ARG A 301 19.06 7.76 -10.38
C ARG A 301 18.33 6.77 -11.28
N PRO A 302 17.82 7.20 -12.43
CA PRO A 302 17.08 6.34 -13.36
C PRO A 302 17.83 5.08 -13.80
N GLU A 303 19.15 5.09 -13.71
CA GLU A 303 20.03 3.97 -14.11
C GLU A 303 20.50 3.10 -12.93
N SER A 304 19.93 3.28 -11.74
CA SER A 304 20.35 2.56 -10.54
C SER A 304 20.08 1.06 -10.64
N LEU A 305 21.12 0.23 -10.57
CA LEU A 305 20.98 -1.22 -10.41
C LEU A 305 20.41 -1.58 -9.03
N GLY A 306 20.60 -0.71 -8.01
CA GLY A 306 19.97 -0.87 -6.71
C GLY A 306 18.44 -0.76 -6.80
N ALA A 307 17.89 0.07 -7.71
CA ALA A 307 16.46 0.09 -7.97
C ALA A 307 15.97 -1.25 -8.56
N ALA A 308 16.72 -1.81 -9.51
CA ALA A 308 16.41 -3.11 -10.08
C ALA A 308 16.48 -4.23 -9.03
N ALA A 309 17.48 -4.22 -8.15
CA ALA A 309 17.60 -5.17 -7.05
C ALA A 309 16.43 -5.03 -6.06
N ALA A 310 16.05 -3.80 -5.66
CA ALA A 310 14.88 -3.57 -4.80
C ALA A 310 13.58 -4.10 -5.43
N TYR A 311 13.44 -3.96 -6.76
CA TYR A 311 12.30 -4.53 -7.48
C TYR A 311 12.32 -6.06 -7.48
N GLY A 312 13.45 -6.68 -7.76
CA GLY A 312 13.61 -8.14 -7.73
C GLY A 312 13.35 -8.69 -6.33
N TYR A 313 13.84 -8.03 -5.29
CA TYR A 313 13.54 -8.39 -3.91
C TYR A 313 12.03 -8.29 -3.60
N MET A 314 11.36 -7.23 -4.06
CA MET A 314 9.91 -7.09 -3.94
C MET A 314 9.16 -8.26 -4.57
N LEU A 315 9.56 -8.72 -5.77
CA LEU A 315 8.93 -9.85 -6.45
C LEU A 315 9.02 -11.15 -5.64
N SER A 316 10.01 -11.31 -4.79
CA SER A 316 10.21 -12.48 -3.93
C SER A 316 9.59 -12.35 -2.53
N LEU A 317 8.74 -11.34 -2.30
CA LEU A 317 7.98 -11.18 -1.06
C LEU A 317 6.65 -11.96 -1.10
N LYS A 318 5.91 -11.91 -2.20
CA LYS A 318 4.58 -12.54 -2.27
C LYS A 318 4.21 -12.97 -3.69
N GLN A 319 3.52 -14.08 -3.80
CA GLN A 319 3.27 -14.76 -5.07
C GLN A 319 2.48 -13.93 -6.09
N TYR A 320 1.48 -13.15 -5.65
CA TYR A 320 0.67 -12.34 -6.55
C TYR A 320 1.46 -11.18 -7.21
N LEU A 321 2.67 -10.90 -6.75
CA LEU A 321 3.50 -9.86 -7.37
C LEU A 321 4.06 -10.24 -8.74
N VAL A 322 3.83 -11.48 -9.21
CA VAL A 322 4.20 -11.92 -10.56
C VAL A 322 3.67 -10.98 -11.65
N TYR A 323 2.52 -10.35 -11.45
CA TYR A 323 1.97 -9.36 -12.40
C TYR A 323 2.83 -8.11 -12.54
N PHE A 324 3.62 -7.78 -11.53
CA PHE A 324 4.53 -6.66 -11.56
C PHE A 324 5.70 -6.88 -12.53
N VAL A 325 6.00 -8.13 -12.89
CA VAL A 325 7.04 -8.43 -13.89
C VAL A 325 6.73 -7.74 -15.22
N LEU A 326 5.46 -7.78 -15.68
CA LEU A 326 5.06 -7.07 -16.90
C LEU A 326 5.23 -5.55 -16.75
N HIS A 327 4.85 -5.01 -15.59
CA HIS A 327 4.92 -3.56 -15.37
C HIS A 327 6.37 -3.06 -15.22
N LEU A 328 7.34 -3.91 -14.85
CA LEU A 328 8.74 -3.52 -14.83
C LEU A 328 9.20 -3.01 -16.19
N PHE A 329 8.75 -3.64 -17.29
CA PHE A 329 9.10 -3.23 -18.65
C PHE A 329 8.54 -1.85 -19.06
N MET A 330 7.63 -1.25 -18.29
CA MET A 330 7.17 0.13 -18.51
C MET A 330 8.23 1.16 -18.11
N VAL A 331 9.03 0.84 -17.11
CA VAL A 331 10.01 1.77 -16.50
C VAL A 331 11.45 1.33 -16.67
N GLU A 332 11.71 0.07 -17.06
CA GLU A 332 13.07 -0.45 -17.24
C GLU A 332 13.15 -1.33 -18.49
N ARG A 333 14.13 -1.05 -19.34
CA ARG A 333 14.36 -1.82 -20.58
C ARG A 333 15.79 -2.31 -20.75
N ARG A 334 16.70 -1.89 -19.85
CA ARG A 334 18.10 -2.28 -19.91
C ARG A 334 18.25 -3.73 -19.46
N ALA A 335 18.82 -4.57 -20.34
CA ALA A 335 19.01 -5.99 -20.07
C ALA A 335 19.76 -6.25 -18.75
N LYS A 336 20.79 -5.46 -18.44
CA LYS A 336 21.55 -5.58 -17.19
C LYS A 336 20.66 -5.33 -15.95
N ALA A 337 19.79 -4.33 -15.96
CA ALA A 337 18.91 -4.04 -14.85
C ALA A 337 17.82 -5.12 -14.70
N LEU A 338 17.25 -5.57 -15.80
CA LEU A 338 16.30 -6.70 -15.81
C LEU A 338 16.94 -7.98 -15.28
N ALA A 339 18.19 -8.27 -15.68
CA ALA A 339 18.94 -9.41 -15.15
C ALA A 339 19.18 -9.28 -13.65
N VAL A 340 19.55 -8.07 -13.14
CA VAL A 340 19.73 -7.85 -11.71
C VAL A 340 18.41 -8.07 -10.95
N ALA A 341 17.29 -7.60 -11.47
CA ALA A 341 15.99 -7.84 -10.83
C ALA A 341 15.66 -9.34 -10.80
N ALA A 342 15.83 -10.04 -11.92
CA ALA A 342 15.58 -11.47 -12.00
C ALA A 342 16.51 -12.29 -11.08
N VAL A 343 17.81 -12.01 -11.10
CA VAL A 343 18.80 -12.67 -10.24
C VAL A 343 18.46 -12.43 -8.76
N THR A 344 18.13 -11.20 -8.37
CA THR A 344 17.78 -10.91 -6.98
C THR A 344 16.53 -11.70 -6.55
N ALA A 345 15.50 -11.76 -7.39
CA ALA A 345 14.30 -12.54 -7.09
C ALA A 345 14.60 -14.04 -6.92
N VAL A 346 15.45 -14.61 -7.79
CA VAL A 346 15.81 -16.02 -7.75
C VAL A 346 16.72 -16.35 -6.57
N VAL A 347 17.77 -15.56 -6.36
CA VAL A 347 18.79 -15.80 -5.31
C VAL A 347 18.17 -15.86 -3.91
N THR A 348 17.11 -15.10 -3.65
CA THR A 348 16.39 -15.19 -2.37
C THR A 348 15.74 -16.56 -2.14
N CYS A 349 15.35 -17.25 -3.20
CA CYS A 349 14.70 -18.57 -3.15
C CYS A 349 15.71 -19.75 -3.15
N VAL A 350 16.89 -19.54 -3.72
CA VAL A 350 17.90 -20.60 -3.93
C VAL A 350 18.26 -21.38 -2.66
N PRO A 351 18.51 -20.76 -1.49
CA PRO A 351 18.85 -21.51 -0.28
C PRO A 351 17.82 -22.57 0.08
N PHE A 352 16.53 -22.25 0.00
CA PHE A 352 15.45 -23.19 0.34
C PHE A 352 15.17 -24.21 -0.77
N LEU A 353 15.37 -23.81 -2.03
CA LEU A 353 15.32 -24.75 -3.17
C LEU A 353 16.43 -25.80 -3.10
N ILE A 354 17.60 -25.46 -2.54
CA ILE A 354 18.68 -26.43 -2.33
C ILE A 354 18.44 -27.25 -1.07
N TRP A 355 17.91 -26.63 -0.01
CA TRP A 355 17.74 -27.29 1.29
C TRP A 355 16.66 -28.37 1.24
N ASP A 356 15.46 -28.04 0.74
CA ASP A 356 14.37 -29.00 0.49
C ASP A 356 13.42 -28.44 -0.59
N PRO A 357 13.64 -28.81 -1.87
CA PRO A 357 12.81 -28.33 -2.98
C PRO A 357 11.34 -28.69 -2.83
N SER A 358 11.06 -29.92 -2.32
CA SER A 358 9.70 -30.43 -2.20
C SER A 358 8.87 -29.62 -1.22
N SER A 359 9.39 -29.42 -0.02
CA SER A 359 8.70 -28.64 1.02
C SER A 359 8.57 -27.17 0.62
N PHE A 360 9.63 -26.57 0.05
CA PHE A 360 9.57 -25.20 -0.47
C PHE A 360 8.47 -25.02 -1.52
N LEU A 361 8.43 -25.87 -2.55
CA LEU A 361 7.40 -25.77 -3.61
C LEU A 361 6.00 -26.07 -3.07
N THR A 362 5.88 -26.99 -2.11
CA THR A 362 4.59 -27.32 -1.49
C THR A 362 4.02 -26.10 -0.77
N TYR A 363 4.77 -25.44 0.11
CA TYR A 363 4.23 -24.35 0.94
C TYR A 363 4.30 -23.00 0.25
N ALA A 364 5.38 -22.68 -0.44
CA ALA A 364 5.50 -21.38 -1.11
C ALA A 364 4.65 -21.26 -2.39
N VAL A 365 4.29 -22.39 -3.05
CA VAL A 365 3.56 -22.33 -4.33
C VAL A 365 2.24 -23.11 -4.26
N LYS A 366 2.29 -24.44 -4.04
CA LYS A 366 1.11 -25.30 -4.12
C LYS A 366 0.05 -24.91 -3.07
N PHE A 367 0.45 -24.68 -1.82
CA PHE A 367 -0.43 -24.24 -0.75
C PHE A 367 -1.24 -23.00 -1.15
N GLN A 368 -0.61 -21.99 -1.76
CA GLN A 368 -1.31 -20.76 -2.18
C GLN A 368 -2.32 -21.01 -3.31
N LEU A 369 -2.06 -22.00 -4.16
CA LEU A 369 -2.99 -22.40 -5.22
C LEU A 369 -4.17 -23.22 -4.69
N GLU A 370 -3.97 -23.99 -3.61
CA GLU A 370 -4.95 -24.89 -3.03
C GLU A 370 -5.76 -24.28 -1.87
N THR A 371 -5.33 -23.13 -1.32
CA THR A 371 -6.08 -22.45 -0.24
C THR A 371 -7.56 -22.30 -0.59
N PRO A 372 -8.51 -22.67 0.28
CA PRO A 372 -9.94 -22.61 -0.05
C PRO A 372 -10.44 -21.18 -0.23
N PHE A 373 -11.58 -21.05 -0.90
CA PHE A 373 -12.29 -19.78 -1.02
C PHE A 373 -12.75 -19.28 0.36
N ARG A 374 -12.64 -17.97 0.58
CA ARG A 374 -13.02 -17.30 1.82
C ARG A 374 -14.25 -16.41 1.61
N PRO A 375 -15.45 -16.83 2.06
CA PRO A 375 -16.69 -16.06 1.87
C PRO A 375 -16.75 -14.78 2.71
N ASP A 376 -15.86 -14.61 3.69
CA ASP A 376 -15.67 -13.39 4.48
C ASP A 376 -14.65 -12.42 3.87
N GLY A 377 -14.06 -12.75 2.71
CA GLY A 377 -13.14 -11.89 1.99
C GLY A 377 -13.84 -10.68 1.36
N LEU A 378 -13.11 -9.56 1.26
CA LEU A 378 -13.54 -8.30 0.61
C LEU A 378 -13.43 -8.42 -0.92
N THR A 379 -14.18 -9.33 -1.54
CA THR A 379 -14.09 -9.62 -2.97
C THR A 379 -15.46 -9.62 -3.65
N ILE A 380 -15.47 -9.36 -4.96
CA ILE A 380 -16.69 -9.52 -5.78
C ILE A 380 -17.13 -10.98 -5.77
N VAL A 381 -16.20 -11.93 -5.72
CA VAL A 381 -16.52 -13.36 -5.65
C VAL A 381 -17.32 -13.68 -4.38
N SER A 382 -16.96 -13.06 -3.24
CA SER A 382 -17.72 -13.18 -1.99
C SER A 382 -19.14 -12.58 -2.11
N LEU A 383 -19.29 -11.48 -2.85
CA LEU A 383 -20.62 -10.92 -3.16
C LEU A 383 -21.48 -11.90 -4.00
N PHE A 384 -20.93 -12.45 -5.08
CA PHE A 384 -21.63 -13.41 -5.92
C PHE A 384 -21.98 -14.71 -5.16
N TYR A 385 -21.08 -15.17 -4.32
CA TYR A 385 -21.37 -16.33 -3.46
C TYR A 385 -22.57 -16.08 -2.53
N ARG A 386 -22.64 -14.89 -1.90
CA ARG A 386 -23.72 -14.55 -0.98
C ARG A 386 -25.05 -14.31 -1.68
N LEU A 387 -25.04 -13.81 -2.91
CA LEU A 387 -26.26 -13.53 -3.67
C LEU A 387 -26.79 -14.76 -4.42
N PHE A 388 -25.89 -15.60 -4.95
CA PHE A 388 -26.24 -16.65 -5.91
C PHE A 388 -25.68 -18.02 -5.56
N GLY A 389 -24.94 -18.18 -4.46
CA GLY A 389 -24.25 -19.44 -4.11
C GLY A 389 -23.09 -19.81 -5.04
N PHE A 390 -22.70 -18.90 -5.95
CA PHE A 390 -21.67 -19.17 -6.97
C PHE A 390 -20.29 -18.79 -6.48
N THR A 391 -19.31 -19.69 -6.65
CA THR A 391 -17.90 -19.43 -6.40
C THR A 391 -17.11 -19.48 -7.70
N ALA A 392 -16.28 -18.47 -7.95
CA ALA A 392 -15.34 -18.51 -9.05
C ALA A 392 -14.00 -19.11 -8.60
N GLY A 393 -13.40 -19.91 -9.48
CA GLY A 393 -12.05 -20.42 -9.25
C GLY A 393 -10.98 -19.31 -9.21
N LYS A 394 -9.85 -19.56 -8.56
CA LYS A 394 -8.71 -18.62 -8.48
C LYS A 394 -8.20 -18.15 -9.84
N TRP A 395 -8.42 -18.93 -10.90
CA TRP A 395 -8.09 -18.57 -12.28
C TRP A 395 -8.77 -17.26 -12.72
N LEU A 396 -9.95 -16.91 -12.16
CA LEU A 396 -10.63 -15.66 -12.50
C LEU A 396 -9.77 -14.44 -12.14
N ALA A 397 -9.25 -14.39 -10.92
CA ALA A 397 -8.33 -13.32 -10.51
C ALA A 397 -7.09 -13.27 -11.40
N GLY A 398 -6.56 -14.45 -11.77
CA GLY A 398 -5.43 -14.57 -12.68
C GLY A 398 -5.71 -13.97 -14.06
N LEU A 399 -6.82 -14.34 -14.68
CA LEU A 399 -7.22 -13.84 -15.98
C LEU A 399 -7.55 -12.34 -15.98
N VAL A 400 -8.33 -11.89 -14.99
CA VAL A 400 -8.64 -10.46 -14.83
C VAL A 400 -7.36 -9.65 -14.59
N GLY A 401 -6.49 -10.11 -13.69
CA GLY A 401 -5.22 -9.46 -13.42
C GLY A 401 -4.35 -9.36 -14.67
N LEU A 402 -4.23 -10.43 -15.46
CA LEU A 402 -3.46 -10.44 -16.70
C LEU A 402 -4.09 -9.50 -17.75
N ALA A 403 -5.41 -9.55 -17.92
CA ALA A 403 -6.10 -8.68 -18.87
C ALA A 403 -5.92 -7.19 -18.53
N VAL A 404 -6.09 -6.83 -17.25
CA VAL A 404 -5.88 -5.46 -16.79
C VAL A 404 -4.40 -5.07 -16.90
N ALA A 405 -3.46 -5.96 -16.58
CA ALA A 405 -2.04 -5.70 -16.70
C ALA A 405 -1.63 -5.43 -18.15
N LEU A 406 -2.11 -6.23 -19.11
CA LEU A 406 -1.85 -6.05 -20.54
C LEU A 406 -2.50 -4.78 -21.08
N TYR A 407 -3.75 -4.50 -20.69
CA TYR A 407 -4.46 -3.29 -21.08
C TYR A 407 -3.73 -2.04 -20.56
N THR A 408 -3.39 -2.01 -19.27
CA THR A 408 -2.72 -0.88 -18.64
C THR A 408 -1.30 -0.69 -19.14
N TYR A 409 -0.53 -1.78 -19.37
CA TYR A 409 0.78 -1.74 -20.01
C TYR A 409 0.72 -1.00 -21.35
N ARG A 410 -0.21 -1.40 -22.24
CA ARG A 410 -0.34 -0.77 -23.57
C ARG A 410 -0.82 0.67 -23.48
N ARG A 411 -1.80 0.94 -22.63
CA ARG A 411 -2.49 2.22 -22.60
C ARG A 411 -1.72 3.32 -21.86
N PHE A 412 -1.03 2.96 -20.79
CA PHE A 412 -0.36 3.93 -19.93
C PHE A 412 1.17 4.02 -20.16
N LEU A 413 1.76 3.18 -21.02
CA LEU A 413 3.18 3.20 -21.34
C LEU A 413 3.71 4.62 -21.69
N PRO A 414 2.99 5.45 -22.49
CA PRO A 414 3.48 6.79 -22.84
C PRO A 414 3.60 7.77 -21.66
N LEU A 415 2.92 7.49 -20.55
CA LEU A 415 2.92 8.34 -19.35
C LEU A 415 4.13 8.08 -18.41
N GLY A 416 5.06 7.20 -18.79
CA GLY A 416 6.28 6.91 -18.03
C GLY A 416 5.97 6.43 -16.60
N LEU A 417 6.60 7.05 -15.59
CA LEU A 417 6.43 6.66 -14.18
C LEU A 417 4.98 6.81 -13.69
N LEU A 418 4.27 7.86 -14.10
CA LEU A 418 2.87 8.04 -13.74
C LEU A 418 2.00 6.91 -14.33
N GLY A 419 2.26 6.54 -15.58
CA GLY A 419 1.58 5.41 -16.22
C GLY A 419 1.87 4.07 -15.54
N TYR A 420 3.10 3.85 -15.13
CA TYR A 420 3.47 2.68 -14.33
C TYR A 420 2.69 2.62 -13.02
N LEU A 421 2.57 3.74 -12.29
CA LEU A 421 1.81 3.78 -11.04
C LEU A 421 0.31 3.50 -11.25
N PHE A 422 -0.30 4.04 -12.31
CA PHE A 422 -1.68 3.66 -12.69
C PHE A 422 -1.78 2.16 -12.98
N ALA A 423 -0.85 1.62 -13.75
CA ALA A 423 -0.86 0.22 -14.16
C ALA A 423 -0.77 -0.72 -12.95
N VAL A 424 0.21 -0.53 -12.07
CA VAL A 424 0.35 -1.38 -10.87
C VAL A 424 -0.83 -1.22 -9.91
N THR A 425 -1.35 -0.01 -9.71
CA THR A 425 -2.47 0.25 -8.82
C THR A 425 -3.75 -0.43 -9.31
N LEU A 426 -4.13 -0.21 -10.57
CA LEU A 426 -5.34 -0.79 -11.15
C LEU A 426 -5.27 -2.31 -11.26
N THR A 427 -4.12 -2.87 -11.65
CA THR A 427 -3.91 -4.32 -11.72
C THR A 427 -4.02 -4.96 -10.34
N THR A 428 -3.33 -4.41 -9.34
CA THR A 428 -3.36 -4.92 -7.96
C THR A 428 -4.78 -4.86 -7.39
N PHE A 429 -5.46 -3.74 -7.59
CA PHE A 429 -6.84 -3.59 -7.13
C PHE A 429 -7.76 -4.62 -7.78
N SER A 430 -7.63 -4.83 -9.11
CA SER A 430 -8.44 -5.81 -9.84
C SER A 430 -8.20 -7.23 -9.34
N ILE A 431 -6.94 -7.64 -9.15
CA ILE A 431 -6.61 -8.98 -8.63
C ILE A 431 -7.27 -9.22 -7.27
N PHE A 432 -7.26 -8.23 -6.39
CA PHE A 432 -7.87 -8.35 -5.07
C PHE A 432 -9.39 -8.35 -5.13
N LEU A 433 -10.01 -7.51 -5.96
CA LEU A 433 -11.46 -7.49 -6.12
C LEU A 433 -12.02 -8.80 -6.69
N PHE A 434 -11.31 -9.44 -7.61
CA PHE A 434 -11.72 -10.69 -8.25
C PHE A 434 -11.07 -11.93 -7.64
N GLY A 435 -10.31 -11.76 -6.56
CA GLY A 435 -9.64 -12.85 -5.84
C GLY A 435 -10.60 -13.77 -5.09
N SER A 436 -10.14 -14.98 -4.78
CA SER A 436 -10.85 -15.92 -3.90
C SER A 436 -10.79 -15.50 -2.43
N GLN A 437 -9.86 -14.61 -2.11
CA GLN A 437 -9.70 -14.03 -0.78
C GLN A 437 -8.93 -12.71 -0.88
N ALA A 438 -9.42 -11.67 -0.22
CA ALA A 438 -8.71 -10.43 0.03
C ALA A 438 -9.27 -9.81 1.31
N PHE A 439 -8.40 -9.22 2.13
CA PHE A 439 -8.75 -8.67 3.43
C PHE A 439 -8.14 -7.27 3.60
N CYS A 440 -8.15 -6.75 4.82
CA CYS A 440 -7.68 -5.43 5.17
C CYS A 440 -6.28 -5.10 4.61
N ASN A 441 -5.32 -5.99 4.78
CA ASN A 441 -3.93 -5.82 4.37
C ASN A 441 -3.77 -5.62 2.85
N TYR A 442 -4.54 -6.33 2.04
CA TYR A 442 -4.49 -6.21 0.58
C TYR A 442 -4.87 -4.79 0.12
N TYR A 443 -5.98 -4.26 0.62
CA TYR A 443 -6.43 -2.91 0.24
C TYR A 443 -5.68 -1.80 0.96
N TYR A 444 -5.03 -2.09 2.10
CA TYR A 444 -4.01 -1.21 2.66
C TYR A 444 -2.87 -0.98 1.67
N LEU A 445 -2.36 -2.05 1.02
CA LEU A 445 -1.36 -1.93 -0.04
C LEU A 445 -1.87 -1.07 -1.21
N VAL A 446 -3.11 -1.28 -1.66
CA VAL A 446 -3.72 -0.44 -2.71
C VAL A 446 -3.75 1.03 -2.29
N SER A 447 -4.08 1.34 -1.02
CA SER A 447 -4.04 2.71 -0.51
C SER A 447 -2.63 3.32 -0.59
N VAL A 448 -1.59 2.55 -0.27
CA VAL A 448 -0.20 3.01 -0.39
C VAL A 448 0.17 3.28 -1.85
N LEU A 449 -0.21 2.39 -2.78
CA LEU A 449 -0.01 2.61 -4.22
C LEU A 449 -0.72 3.89 -4.71
N CYS A 450 -1.95 4.14 -4.25
CA CYS A 450 -2.68 5.38 -4.55
C CYS A 450 -1.94 6.62 -4.02
N LEU A 451 -1.36 6.57 -2.82
CA LEU A 451 -0.61 7.70 -2.28
C LEU A 451 0.63 8.02 -3.13
N PHE A 452 1.36 7.02 -3.62
CA PHE A 452 2.47 7.22 -4.56
C PHE A 452 1.97 7.75 -5.91
N LEU A 453 0.87 7.23 -6.42
CA LEU A 453 0.24 7.73 -7.64
C LEU A 453 -0.10 9.22 -7.52
N PHE A 454 -0.72 9.65 -6.41
CA PHE A 454 -1.06 11.07 -6.20
C PHE A 454 0.19 11.91 -5.97
N ALA A 455 1.18 11.40 -5.25
CA ALA A 455 2.45 12.08 -5.06
C ALA A 455 3.13 12.43 -6.39
N VAL A 456 3.19 11.48 -7.33
CA VAL A 456 3.77 11.70 -8.67
C VAL A 456 2.84 12.56 -9.53
N HIS A 457 1.53 12.30 -9.52
CA HIS A 457 0.56 13.09 -10.31
C HIS A 457 0.58 14.59 -9.97
N THR A 458 0.92 14.96 -8.75
CA THR A 458 1.01 16.37 -8.32
C THR A 458 2.34 17.02 -8.69
N THR A 459 3.32 16.24 -9.16
CA THR A 459 4.65 16.74 -9.56
C THR A 459 4.82 16.79 -11.07
N THR A 460 3.98 16.10 -11.82
CA THR A 460 3.92 16.12 -13.29
C THR A 460 2.87 17.10 -13.80
#